data_0029502909d8c9513de1398fb7d022ec
#
_entry.id   0029502909d8c9513de1398fb7d022ec
#
_cell.length_a   1.000
_cell.length_b   1.000
_cell.length_c   1.000
_cell.angle_alpha   90.00
_cell.angle_beta   90.00
_cell.angle_gamma   90.00
#
_symmetry.space_group_name_H-M   'P 1'
#
loop_
_entity.id
_entity.type
_entity.pdbx_description
1 polymer ?
#
loop_
_entity_poly.entity_id
_entity_poly.type
_entity_poly.pdbx_seq_one_letter_code
_entity_poly.pdbx_strand_id
1 'polypeptide(L)'
;MNTPIYILGGHQTDFAKAWSRHGQDISDIMRDSTLGALTQAQVEPSQIQSIHVGNAFGELQRQQAHLGAMVAQVVPELWGAPAMRHEGACASSSLALLTAMAEIEAGRYDCVLVLGAEEFKNTDGNTASVNQNAAGWQGREGFDCTYMWPAAFGRVAQEYERRYGLDRRHLNRIAEINYANAKRNPLSQTRHWQFNALSFTDDNEANPVIEPGTRRQDCGQITDGGCAMVVASARFAQEGSLEI
;
A
#
# COMPACT_ATOMS: atom_id res chain seq x y z
N MET A 1 16.73 25.81 -8.20
CA MET A 1 17.61 24.74 -7.65
C MET A 1 16.69 23.78 -6.95
N ASN A 2 16.75 22.47 -7.25
CA ASN A 2 15.93 21.50 -6.51
C ASN A 2 16.38 21.47 -5.05
N THR A 3 15.48 21.75 -4.13
CA THR A 3 15.73 21.61 -2.69
C THR A 3 15.87 20.11 -2.38
N PRO A 4 16.98 19.64 -1.82
CA PRO A 4 17.10 18.24 -1.43
C PRO A 4 16.06 17.89 -0.36
N ILE A 5 15.42 16.73 -0.53
CA ILE A 5 14.43 16.18 0.40
C ILE A 5 14.95 14.84 0.90
N TYR A 6 14.85 14.62 2.20
CA TYR A 6 15.40 13.45 2.88
C TYR A 6 14.29 12.63 3.49
N ILE A 7 14.41 11.31 3.43
CA ILE A 7 13.61 10.37 4.22
C ILE A 7 14.40 10.09 5.49
N LEU A 8 13.88 10.54 6.63
CA LEU A 8 14.57 10.40 7.92
C LEU A 8 14.36 9.01 8.54
N GLY A 9 13.23 8.40 8.26
CA GLY A 9 12.91 7.07 8.75
C GLY A 9 11.53 6.64 8.28
N GLY A 10 11.22 5.36 8.44
CA GLY A 10 9.94 4.80 8.06
C GLY A 10 9.64 3.50 8.75
N HIS A 11 8.37 3.12 8.78
CA HIS A 11 7.89 1.89 9.39
C HIS A 11 6.81 1.23 8.52
N GLN A 12 6.79 -0.09 8.52
CA GLN A 12 5.78 -0.92 7.89
C GLN A 12 5.21 -1.89 8.93
N THR A 13 3.89 -2.03 8.96
CA THR A 13 3.22 -3.02 9.81
C THR A 13 3.44 -4.45 9.31
N ASP A 14 3.16 -5.46 10.13
CA ASP A 14 3.17 -6.86 9.71
C ASP A 14 1.94 -7.15 8.82
N PHE A 15 2.16 -7.34 7.53
CA PHE A 15 1.10 -7.60 6.54
C PHE A 15 0.45 -8.99 6.68
N ALA A 16 1.01 -9.90 7.47
CA ALA A 16 0.33 -11.16 7.79
C ALA A 16 -0.79 -10.98 8.83
N LYS A 17 -0.75 -9.89 9.60
CA LYS A 17 -1.77 -9.61 10.61
C LYS A 17 -3.11 -9.28 9.95
N ALA A 18 -4.17 -9.94 10.39
CA ALA A 18 -5.55 -9.60 10.08
C ALA A 18 -6.11 -8.80 11.27
N TRP A 19 -6.06 -7.48 11.18
CA TRP A 19 -6.33 -6.58 12.31
C TRP A 19 -7.73 -6.76 12.87
N SER A 20 -8.74 -6.89 12.02
CA SER A 20 -10.14 -7.11 12.42
C SER A 20 -10.36 -8.37 13.25
N ARG A 21 -9.57 -9.43 13.03
CA ARG A 21 -9.64 -10.66 13.83
C ARG A 21 -9.14 -10.49 15.26
N HIS A 22 -8.44 -9.40 15.54
CA HIS A 22 -7.93 -9.03 16.85
C HIS A 22 -8.73 -7.89 17.49
N GLY A 23 -9.91 -7.56 16.95
CA GLY A 23 -10.74 -6.47 17.43
C GLY A 23 -10.14 -5.07 17.15
N GLN A 24 -9.21 -4.99 16.20
CA GLN A 24 -8.52 -3.79 15.75
C GLN A 24 -9.03 -3.36 14.38
N ASP A 25 -8.76 -2.12 14.01
CA ASP A 25 -9.21 -1.55 12.74
C ASP A 25 -8.15 -0.65 12.08
N ILE A 26 -8.57 0.08 11.05
CA ILE A 26 -7.69 0.98 10.29
C ILE A 26 -7.03 2.04 11.18
N SER A 27 -7.68 2.45 12.28
CA SER A 27 -7.11 3.42 13.21
C SER A 27 -5.89 2.87 13.94
N ASP A 28 -5.93 1.58 14.31
CA ASP A 28 -4.78 0.88 14.90
C ASP A 28 -3.63 0.72 13.91
N ILE A 29 -3.95 0.43 12.64
CA ILE A 29 -2.96 0.37 11.55
C ILE A 29 -2.27 1.72 11.40
N MET A 30 -3.04 2.80 11.36
CA MET A 30 -2.52 4.17 11.24
C MET A 30 -1.66 4.56 12.44
N ARG A 31 -2.10 4.19 13.65
CA ARG A 31 -1.35 4.45 14.88
C ARG A 31 -0.01 3.73 14.89
N ASP A 32 -0.01 2.43 14.62
CA ASP A 32 1.20 1.60 14.59
C ASP A 32 2.22 2.12 13.56
N SER A 33 1.75 2.40 12.34
CA SER A 33 2.59 2.94 11.27
C SER A 33 3.19 4.30 11.64
N THR A 34 2.38 5.21 12.19
CA THR A 34 2.81 6.56 12.55
C THR A 34 3.85 6.53 13.66
N LEU A 35 3.57 5.84 14.77
CA LEU A 35 4.49 5.78 15.91
C LEU A 35 5.80 5.08 15.53
N GLY A 36 5.72 4.01 14.74
CA GLY A 36 6.90 3.31 14.24
C GLY A 36 7.77 4.21 13.37
N ALA A 37 7.18 4.99 12.46
CA ALA A 37 7.92 5.90 11.60
C ALA A 37 8.58 7.05 12.38
N LEU A 38 7.86 7.66 13.31
CA LEU A 38 8.39 8.71 14.20
C LEU A 38 9.57 8.21 15.03
N THR A 39 9.44 7.00 15.61
CA THR A 39 10.50 6.34 16.37
C THR A 39 11.75 6.09 15.50
N GLN A 40 11.57 5.54 14.32
CA GLN A 40 12.68 5.26 13.38
C GLN A 40 13.36 6.54 12.87
N ALA A 41 12.57 7.60 12.65
CA ALA A 41 13.06 8.90 12.23
C ALA A 41 13.69 9.70 13.37
N GLN A 42 13.52 9.28 14.62
CA GLN A 42 13.91 10.03 15.84
C GLN A 42 13.32 11.45 15.84
N VAL A 43 12.06 11.57 15.43
CA VAL A 43 11.32 12.84 15.33
C VAL A 43 10.17 12.82 16.32
N GLU A 44 10.09 13.87 17.14
CA GLU A 44 8.95 14.05 18.05
C GLU A 44 7.69 14.42 17.28
N PRO A 45 6.50 13.93 17.67
CA PRO A 45 5.25 14.26 16.98
C PRO A 45 5.02 15.76 16.80
N SER A 46 5.41 16.58 17.79
CA SER A 46 5.28 18.05 17.77
C SER A 46 6.11 18.73 16.68
N GLN A 47 7.08 18.05 16.10
CA GLN A 47 7.91 18.56 15.01
C GLN A 47 7.28 18.34 13.64
N ILE A 48 6.24 17.51 13.52
CA ILE A 48 5.50 17.28 12.28
C ILE A 48 4.63 18.49 11.97
N GLN A 49 4.82 19.07 10.80
CA GLN A 49 4.18 20.30 10.36
C GLN A 49 3.02 20.08 9.38
N SER A 50 2.99 18.93 8.70
CA SER A 50 1.91 18.53 7.79
C SER A 50 1.81 17.01 7.73
N ILE A 51 0.62 16.48 7.39
CA ILE A 51 0.33 15.05 7.35
C ILE A 51 -0.38 14.71 6.03
N HIS A 52 0.14 13.72 5.29
CA HIS A 52 -0.44 13.23 4.06
C HIS A 52 -0.76 11.74 4.16
N VAL A 53 -2.03 11.39 3.99
CA VAL A 53 -2.52 10.01 4.08
C VAL A 53 -2.92 9.51 2.71
N GLY A 54 -2.27 8.47 2.23
CA GLY A 54 -2.69 7.71 1.06
C GLY A 54 -3.66 6.60 1.46
N ASN A 55 -4.88 6.63 0.92
CA ASN A 55 -5.88 5.59 1.12
C ASN A 55 -6.88 5.62 -0.03
N ALA A 56 -7.24 4.45 -0.56
CA ALA A 56 -8.14 4.34 -1.71
C ALA A 56 -9.57 3.93 -1.31
N PHE A 57 -9.71 2.99 -0.37
CA PHE A 57 -10.97 2.27 -0.18
C PHE A 57 -11.60 2.40 1.22
N GLY A 58 -11.16 3.36 2.03
CA GLY A 58 -11.66 3.53 3.39
C GLY A 58 -13.17 3.67 3.49
N GLU A 59 -13.80 4.43 2.57
CA GLU A 59 -15.25 4.59 2.54
C GLU A 59 -15.97 3.29 2.19
N LEU A 60 -15.42 2.48 1.29
CA LEU A 60 -16.05 1.25 0.85
C LEU A 60 -15.84 0.09 1.82
N GLN A 61 -14.66 0.03 2.43
CA GLN A 61 -14.30 -1.07 3.33
C GLN A 61 -14.78 -0.84 4.78
N ARG A 62 -14.75 0.42 5.23
CA ARG A 62 -15.06 0.78 6.62
C ARG A 62 -16.14 1.85 6.76
N GLN A 63 -16.68 2.37 5.66
CA GLN A 63 -17.55 3.54 5.67
C GLN A 63 -16.89 4.75 6.38
N GLN A 64 -15.54 4.80 6.30
CA GLN A 64 -14.72 5.79 6.96
C GLN A 64 -14.09 6.74 5.95
N ALA A 65 -14.57 7.95 5.90
CA ALA A 65 -13.92 9.08 5.23
C ALA A 65 -12.99 9.84 6.19
N HIS A 66 -12.38 10.93 5.72
CA HIS A 66 -11.61 11.89 6.52
C HIS A 66 -10.41 11.28 7.26
N LEU A 67 -9.77 10.28 6.65
CA LEU A 67 -8.65 9.58 7.26
C LEU A 67 -7.43 10.48 7.56
N GLY A 68 -7.28 11.61 6.85
CA GLY A 68 -6.25 12.61 7.18
C GLY A 68 -6.33 13.06 8.65
N ALA A 69 -7.51 13.44 9.11
CA ALA A 69 -7.72 13.90 10.48
C ALA A 69 -7.62 12.76 11.53
N MET A 70 -7.85 11.51 11.11
CA MET A 70 -7.77 10.35 12.02
C MET A 70 -6.38 10.20 12.62
N VAL A 71 -5.32 10.57 11.91
CA VAL A 71 -3.94 10.46 12.43
C VAL A 71 -3.79 11.22 13.74
N ALA A 72 -4.32 12.44 13.84
CA ALA A 72 -4.31 13.23 15.07
C ALA A 72 -5.25 12.70 16.17
N GLN A 73 -6.23 11.86 15.82
CA GLN A 73 -7.07 11.19 16.82
C GLN A 73 -6.32 10.01 17.48
N VAL A 74 -5.49 9.29 16.70
CA VAL A 74 -4.76 8.12 17.20
C VAL A 74 -3.40 8.46 17.76
N VAL A 75 -2.84 9.63 17.42
CA VAL A 75 -1.62 10.22 17.97
C VAL A 75 -1.92 11.69 18.32
N PRO A 76 -2.48 11.97 19.51
CA PRO A 76 -2.97 13.32 19.88
C PRO A 76 -1.92 14.42 19.82
N GLU A 77 -0.65 14.08 19.98
CA GLU A 77 0.46 15.01 19.91
C GLU A 77 0.63 15.66 18.53
N LEU A 78 -0.03 15.10 17.48
CA LEU A 78 -0.09 15.66 16.13
C LEU A 78 -1.21 16.69 15.93
N TRP A 79 -1.98 17.02 16.96
CA TRP A 79 -3.05 18.00 16.87
C TRP A 79 -2.50 19.37 16.47
N GLY A 80 -3.19 20.00 15.51
CA GLY A 80 -2.80 21.28 14.94
C GLY A 80 -2.02 21.18 13.63
N ALA A 81 -1.44 20.03 13.30
CA ALA A 81 -0.86 19.81 11.99
C ALA A 81 -1.96 19.67 10.93
N PRO A 82 -1.93 20.43 9.82
CA PRO A 82 -2.86 20.24 8.72
C PRO A 82 -2.68 18.86 8.12
N ALA A 83 -3.80 18.22 7.79
CA ALA A 83 -3.80 16.85 7.32
C ALA A 83 -4.69 16.66 6.10
N MET A 84 -4.23 15.89 5.11
CA MET A 84 -4.95 15.58 3.88
C MET A 84 -4.98 14.09 3.61
N ARG A 85 -6.06 13.61 2.99
CA ARG A 85 -6.13 12.30 2.36
C ARG A 85 -5.97 12.43 0.86
N HIS A 86 -5.18 11.54 0.26
CA HIS A 86 -4.94 11.43 -1.17
C HIS A 86 -5.50 10.09 -1.67
N GLU A 87 -6.17 10.15 -2.81
CA GLU A 87 -6.71 8.99 -3.48
C GLU A 87 -6.23 8.97 -4.94
N GLY A 88 -5.76 7.84 -5.40
CA GLY A 88 -5.29 7.54 -6.74
C GLY A 88 -5.12 6.03 -6.89
N ALA A 89 -6.10 5.27 -6.37
CA ALA A 89 -6.08 3.82 -6.31
C ALA A 89 -4.76 3.30 -5.69
N CYS A 90 -4.05 2.40 -6.38
CA CYS A 90 -2.77 1.84 -5.92
C CYS A 90 -1.66 2.91 -5.76
N ALA A 91 -1.81 4.10 -6.37
CA ALA A 91 -0.84 5.19 -6.31
C ALA A 91 -1.13 6.23 -5.21
N SER A 92 -2.12 6.00 -4.34
CA SER A 92 -2.55 6.97 -3.31
C SER A 92 -1.40 7.47 -2.45
N SER A 93 -0.52 6.58 -1.97
CA SER A 93 0.65 6.98 -1.17
C SER A 93 1.72 7.69 -1.99
N SER A 94 1.83 7.40 -3.29
CA SER A 94 2.74 8.15 -4.18
C SER A 94 2.26 9.60 -4.35
N LEU A 95 0.96 9.82 -4.48
CA LEU A 95 0.38 11.17 -4.53
C LEU A 95 0.57 11.92 -3.20
N ALA A 96 0.41 11.23 -2.08
CA ALA A 96 0.69 11.77 -0.75
C ALA A 96 2.15 12.24 -0.64
N LEU A 97 3.10 11.39 -1.07
CA LEU A 97 4.52 11.73 -1.08
C LEU A 97 4.83 12.91 -2.00
N LEU A 98 4.30 12.91 -3.23
CA LEU A 98 4.52 14.02 -4.18
C LEU A 98 4.00 15.35 -3.63
N THR A 99 2.87 15.34 -2.91
CA THR A 99 2.34 16.55 -2.28
C THR A 99 3.21 17.02 -1.12
N ALA A 100 3.67 16.10 -0.27
CA ALA A 100 4.61 16.41 0.81
C ALA A 100 5.92 17.02 0.26
N MET A 101 6.46 16.45 -0.83
CA MET A 101 7.64 16.99 -1.50
C MET A 101 7.38 18.42 -2.02
N ALA A 102 6.24 18.65 -2.66
CA ALA A 102 5.90 19.99 -3.18
C ALA A 102 5.75 21.02 -2.05
N GLU A 103 5.23 20.66 -0.88
CA GLU A 103 5.16 21.57 0.27
C GLU A 103 6.56 21.92 0.81
N ILE A 104 7.47 20.96 0.88
CA ILE A 104 8.87 21.17 1.29
C ILE A 104 9.60 22.02 0.26
N GLU A 105 9.47 21.74 -1.04
CA GLU A 105 10.08 22.50 -2.13
C GLU A 105 9.58 23.95 -2.17
N ALA A 106 8.31 24.17 -1.85
CA ALA A 106 7.73 25.51 -1.71
C ALA A 106 8.20 26.26 -0.45
N GLY A 107 8.94 25.61 0.44
CA GLY A 107 9.40 26.18 1.71
C GLY A 107 8.27 26.39 2.73
N ARG A 108 7.12 25.72 2.56
CA ARG A 108 5.97 25.85 3.45
C ARG A 108 6.17 25.07 4.76
N TYR A 109 6.75 23.89 4.66
CA TYR A 109 7.04 22.99 5.79
C TYR A 109 8.42 22.38 5.61
N ASP A 110 9.03 21.98 6.72
CA ASP A 110 10.34 21.35 6.77
C ASP A 110 10.30 19.88 7.20
N CYS A 111 9.25 19.47 7.90
CA CYS A 111 9.10 18.10 8.40
C CYS A 111 7.65 17.63 8.22
N VAL A 112 7.47 16.58 7.44
CA VAL A 112 6.16 16.10 6.98
C VAL A 112 6.04 14.61 7.20
N LEU A 113 4.88 14.17 7.73
CA LEU A 113 4.52 12.76 7.84
C LEU A 113 3.75 12.32 6.60
N VAL A 114 4.21 11.25 5.95
CA VAL A 114 3.49 10.57 4.87
C VAL A 114 3.11 9.17 5.35
N LEU A 115 1.84 8.83 5.25
CA LEU A 115 1.26 7.56 5.71
C LEU A 115 0.39 6.95 4.63
N GLY A 116 0.50 5.65 4.42
CA GLY A 116 -0.47 4.84 3.66
C GLY A 116 -1.07 3.77 4.56
N ALA A 117 -2.38 3.59 4.51
CA ALA A 117 -3.07 2.55 5.28
C ALA A 117 -4.29 2.02 4.53
N GLU A 118 -4.43 0.70 4.49
CA GLU A 118 -5.62 0.02 3.95
C GLU A 118 -6.01 -1.15 4.84
N GLU A 119 -7.31 -1.39 4.95
CA GLU A 119 -7.88 -2.53 5.65
C GLU A 119 -8.89 -3.24 4.75
N PHE A 120 -8.59 -4.49 4.36
CA PHE A 120 -9.41 -5.30 3.47
C PHE A 120 -9.91 -6.59 4.10
N LYS A 121 -9.26 -7.07 5.17
CA LYS A 121 -9.59 -8.35 5.81
C LYS A 121 -10.72 -8.23 6.85
N ASN A 122 -11.35 -7.07 6.93
CA ASN A 122 -12.54 -6.82 7.75
C ASN A 122 -13.83 -7.39 7.12
N THR A 123 -13.76 -7.87 5.88
CA THR A 123 -14.83 -8.53 5.14
C THR A 123 -14.29 -9.80 4.46
N ASP A 124 -15.16 -10.56 3.80
CA ASP A 124 -14.74 -11.70 2.99
C ASP A 124 -13.99 -11.24 1.72
N GLY A 125 -13.16 -12.14 1.16
CA GLY A 125 -12.31 -11.82 0.04
C GLY A 125 -13.04 -11.42 -1.24
N ASN A 126 -14.25 -11.95 -1.47
CA ASN A 126 -15.05 -11.58 -2.65
C ASN A 126 -15.57 -10.14 -2.50
N THR A 127 -16.16 -9.82 -1.35
CA THR A 127 -16.63 -8.45 -1.05
C THR A 127 -15.47 -7.46 -1.13
N ALA A 128 -14.31 -7.78 -0.54
CA ALA A 128 -13.13 -6.94 -0.61
C ALA A 128 -12.67 -6.71 -2.07
N SER A 129 -12.71 -7.76 -2.90
CA SER A 129 -12.37 -7.66 -4.32
C SER A 129 -13.37 -6.81 -5.11
N VAL A 130 -14.67 -6.98 -4.85
CA VAL A 130 -15.73 -6.18 -5.51
C VAL A 130 -15.60 -4.70 -5.14
N ASN A 131 -15.31 -4.38 -3.88
CA ASN A 131 -15.11 -2.99 -3.45
C ASN A 131 -13.95 -2.32 -4.20
N GLN A 132 -12.90 -3.07 -4.54
CA GLN A 132 -11.78 -2.55 -5.34
C GLN A 132 -12.17 -2.20 -6.79
N ASN A 133 -13.28 -2.74 -7.30
CA ASN A 133 -13.77 -2.39 -8.63
C ASN A 133 -14.15 -0.91 -8.74
N ALA A 134 -14.39 -0.22 -7.62
CA ALA A 134 -14.67 1.21 -7.60
C ALA A 134 -13.53 2.07 -8.17
N ALA A 135 -12.30 1.56 -8.22
CA ALA A 135 -11.18 2.25 -8.87
C ALA A 135 -11.18 2.13 -10.40
N GLY A 136 -12.07 1.31 -10.98
CA GLY A 136 -12.32 1.29 -12.42
C GLY A 136 -13.47 2.21 -12.82
N TRP A 137 -13.62 2.43 -14.10
CA TRP A 137 -14.71 3.25 -14.63
C TRP A 137 -16.03 2.48 -14.55
N GLN A 138 -16.82 2.75 -13.52
CA GLN A 138 -18.08 2.08 -13.28
C GLN A 138 -19.04 2.22 -14.46
N GLY A 139 -19.67 1.10 -14.86
CA GLY A 139 -20.56 1.02 -16.03
C GLY A 139 -19.86 1.00 -17.39
N ARG A 140 -18.52 1.03 -17.41
CA ARG A 140 -17.71 0.95 -18.62
C ARG A 140 -16.68 -0.18 -18.57
N GLU A 141 -16.20 -0.52 -17.38
CA GLU A 141 -15.17 -1.53 -17.16
C GLU A 141 -15.65 -2.57 -16.14
N GLY A 142 -15.13 -3.80 -16.22
CA GLY A 142 -15.29 -4.83 -15.21
C GLY A 142 -16.65 -5.52 -15.10
N PHE A 143 -17.56 -5.32 -16.07
CA PHE A 143 -18.92 -5.89 -16.00
C PHE A 143 -19.04 -7.30 -16.59
N ASP A 144 -18.00 -7.81 -17.23
CA ASP A 144 -17.95 -9.11 -17.94
C ASP A 144 -16.93 -10.09 -17.30
N CYS A 145 -16.64 -9.92 -16.01
CA CYS A 145 -15.68 -10.73 -15.28
C CYS A 145 -16.10 -10.88 -13.81
N THR A 146 -15.52 -11.86 -13.12
CA THR A 146 -15.72 -12.06 -11.67
C THR A 146 -14.82 -11.11 -10.89
N TYR A 147 -13.57 -11.00 -11.30
CA TYR A 147 -12.55 -10.20 -10.62
C TYR A 147 -11.95 -9.19 -11.60
N MET A 148 -12.37 -7.94 -11.48
CA MET A 148 -12.04 -6.88 -12.44
C MET A 148 -10.53 -6.70 -12.65
N TRP A 149 -9.73 -6.65 -11.58
CA TRP A 149 -8.30 -6.40 -11.71
C TRP A 149 -7.53 -7.57 -12.32
N PRO A 150 -7.73 -8.83 -11.89
CA PRO A 150 -7.22 -9.99 -12.61
C PRO A 150 -7.62 -10.03 -14.08
N ALA A 151 -8.88 -9.71 -14.41
CA ALA A 151 -9.36 -9.67 -15.78
C ALA A 151 -8.69 -8.55 -16.61
N ALA A 152 -8.54 -7.35 -16.05
CA ALA A 152 -7.89 -6.23 -16.72
C ALA A 152 -6.43 -6.55 -17.06
N PHE A 153 -5.66 -7.07 -16.11
CA PHE A 153 -4.29 -7.51 -16.35
C PHE A 153 -4.21 -8.73 -17.27
N GLY A 154 -5.19 -9.63 -17.21
CA GLY A 154 -5.32 -10.76 -18.15
C GLY A 154 -5.46 -10.29 -19.58
N ARG A 155 -6.27 -9.25 -19.83
CA ARG A 155 -6.41 -8.63 -21.18
C ARG A 155 -5.09 -8.00 -21.64
N VAL A 156 -4.35 -7.35 -20.76
CA VAL A 156 -3.01 -6.82 -21.08
C VAL A 156 -2.06 -7.95 -21.46
N ALA A 157 -2.07 -9.07 -20.72
CA ALA A 157 -1.25 -10.24 -21.03
C ALA A 157 -1.62 -10.87 -22.37
N GLN A 158 -2.92 -11.02 -22.67
CA GLN A 158 -3.42 -11.54 -23.94
C GLN A 158 -3.03 -10.63 -25.11
N GLU A 159 -3.12 -9.31 -24.96
CA GLU A 159 -2.72 -8.37 -26.00
C GLU A 159 -1.20 -8.37 -26.21
N TYR A 160 -0.41 -8.53 -25.15
CA TYR A 160 1.03 -8.73 -25.24
C TYR A 160 1.36 -10.01 -26.00
N GLU A 161 0.69 -11.12 -25.65
CA GLU A 161 0.84 -12.41 -26.33
C GLU A 161 0.52 -12.32 -27.81
N ARG A 162 -0.58 -11.65 -28.17
CA ARG A 162 -0.99 -11.43 -29.58
C ARG A 162 0.06 -10.66 -30.39
N ARG A 163 0.74 -9.68 -29.76
CA ARG A 163 1.74 -8.83 -30.46
C ARG A 163 3.12 -9.46 -30.53
N TYR A 164 3.56 -10.09 -29.47
CA TYR A 164 4.96 -10.43 -29.27
C TYR A 164 5.19 -11.91 -28.97
N GLY A 165 4.14 -12.66 -28.73
CA GLY A 165 4.25 -13.99 -28.14
C GLY A 165 4.58 -13.93 -26.65
N LEU A 166 3.97 -14.79 -25.85
CA LEU A 166 4.20 -14.88 -24.42
C LEU A 166 4.55 -16.31 -24.03
N ASP A 167 5.78 -16.52 -23.57
CA ASP A 167 6.13 -17.76 -22.89
C ASP A 167 5.66 -17.69 -21.42
N ARG A 168 4.59 -18.38 -21.10
CA ARG A 168 3.99 -18.43 -19.78
C ARG A 168 4.99 -18.81 -18.67
N ARG A 169 6.02 -19.58 -19.01
CA ARG A 169 7.08 -19.97 -18.06
C ARG A 169 7.80 -18.75 -17.47
N HIS A 170 7.87 -17.62 -18.17
CA HIS A 170 8.44 -16.39 -17.65
C HIS A 170 7.58 -15.80 -16.52
N LEU A 171 6.25 -15.75 -16.69
CA LEU A 171 5.33 -15.28 -15.64
C LEU A 171 5.36 -16.21 -14.42
N ASN A 172 5.34 -17.50 -14.64
CA ASN A 172 5.47 -18.51 -13.59
C ASN A 172 6.77 -18.32 -12.79
N ARG A 173 7.88 -18.08 -13.48
CA ARG A 173 9.18 -17.82 -12.85
C ARG A 173 9.24 -16.52 -12.05
N ILE A 174 8.61 -15.45 -12.55
CA ILE A 174 8.47 -14.17 -11.84
C ILE A 174 7.68 -14.38 -10.53
N ALA A 175 6.56 -15.08 -10.60
CA ALA A 175 5.76 -15.39 -9.41
C ALA A 175 6.56 -16.22 -8.39
N GLU A 176 7.28 -17.25 -8.83
CA GLU A 176 8.14 -18.07 -7.98
C GLU A 176 9.21 -17.24 -7.25
N ILE A 177 9.90 -16.34 -7.97
CA ILE A 177 10.89 -15.43 -7.38
C ILE A 177 10.28 -14.51 -6.36
N ASN A 178 9.10 -13.93 -6.66
CA ASN A 178 8.41 -13.02 -5.75
C ASN A 178 8.02 -13.72 -4.44
N TYR A 179 7.47 -14.93 -4.51
CA TYR A 179 7.14 -15.70 -3.31
C TYR A 179 8.39 -16.20 -2.55
N ALA A 180 9.46 -16.53 -3.26
CA ALA A 180 10.74 -16.86 -2.63
C ALA A 180 11.34 -15.66 -1.85
N ASN A 181 11.20 -14.44 -2.41
CA ASN A 181 11.60 -13.21 -1.73
C ASN A 181 10.67 -12.90 -0.54
N ALA A 182 9.36 -13.10 -0.69
CA ALA A 182 8.39 -12.92 0.38
C ALA A 182 8.70 -13.79 1.61
N LYS A 183 9.19 -15.01 1.41
CA LYS A 183 9.62 -15.89 2.53
C LYS A 183 10.78 -15.33 3.35
N ARG A 184 11.59 -14.46 2.76
CA ARG A 184 12.73 -13.81 3.43
C ARG A 184 12.35 -12.47 4.09
N ASN A 185 11.19 -11.90 3.74
CA ASN A 185 10.71 -10.68 4.33
C ASN A 185 9.88 -10.99 5.59
N PRO A 186 10.33 -10.60 6.80
CA PRO A 186 9.64 -10.91 8.05
C PRO A 186 8.25 -10.25 8.17
N LEU A 187 7.96 -9.24 7.35
CA LEU A 187 6.68 -8.51 7.35
C LEU A 187 5.74 -8.94 6.21
N SER A 188 6.17 -9.87 5.33
CA SER A 188 5.35 -10.34 4.22
C SER A 188 4.18 -11.20 4.70
N GLN A 189 2.99 -10.97 4.15
CA GLN A 189 1.81 -11.79 4.40
C GLN A 189 2.03 -13.27 4.04
N THR A 190 2.77 -13.55 2.97
CA THR A 190 2.91 -14.88 2.40
C THR A 190 4.17 -15.62 2.84
N ARG A 191 4.91 -15.08 3.82
CA ARG A 191 6.20 -15.63 4.29
C ARG A 191 6.14 -17.09 4.76
N HIS A 192 4.98 -17.53 5.27
CA HIS A 192 4.78 -18.90 5.76
C HIS A 192 4.02 -19.81 4.80
N TRP A 193 3.66 -19.32 3.61
CA TRP A 193 2.95 -20.10 2.63
C TRP A 193 3.81 -21.22 2.06
N GLN A 194 3.20 -22.38 1.88
CA GLN A 194 3.87 -23.55 1.31
C GLN A 194 3.47 -23.72 -0.15
N PHE A 195 4.44 -24.03 -0.96
CA PHE A 195 4.29 -24.29 -2.39
C PHE A 195 4.88 -25.66 -2.73
N ASN A 196 4.33 -26.32 -3.72
CA ASN A 196 4.83 -27.56 -4.30
C ASN A 196 5.41 -27.33 -5.69
N ALA A 197 5.89 -28.36 -6.34
CA ALA A 197 6.52 -28.27 -7.67
C ALA A 197 5.56 -27.79 -8.77
N LEU A 198 4.24 -27.93 -8.58
CA LEU A 198 3.20 -27.52 -9.56
C LEU A 198 2.67 -26.12 -9.31
N SER A 199 2.96 -25.51 -8.15
CA SER A 199 2.37 -24.23 -7.75
C SER A 199 2.72 -23.07 -8.70
N PHE A 200 3.82 -23.15 -9.43
CA PHE A 200 4.27 -22.15 -10.40
C PHE A 200 4.33 -22.72 -11.81
N THR A 201 3.32 -23.51 -12.16
CA THR A 201 3.13 -24.08 -13.50
C THR A 201 1.73 -23.77 -14.02
N ASP A 202 1.37 -24.32 -15.17
CA ASP A 202 0.04 -24.20 -15.74
C ASP A 202 -0.93 -25.27 -15.25
N ASP A 203 -0.60 -25.95 -14.15
CA ASP A 203 -1.47 -26.91 -13.49
C ASP A 203 -2.71 -26.24 -12.90
N ASN A 204 -3.90 -26.72 -13.26
CA ASN A 204 -5.16 -26.08 -12.90
C ASN A 204 -5.61 -26.34 -11.44
N GLU A 205 -5.03 -27.32 -10.75
CA GLU A 205 -5.34 -27.58 -9.34
C GLU A 205 -4.42 -26.76 -8.44
N ALA A 206 -3.12 -26.73 -8.72
CA ALA A 206 -2.12 -26.03 -7.92
C ALA A 206 -2.08 -24.52 -8.22
N ASN A 207 -2.34 -24.11 -9.47
CA ASN A 207 -2.34 -22.73 -9.93
C ASN A 207 -3.53 -22.44 -10.86
N PRO A 208 -4.77 -22.46 -10.34
CA PRO A 208 -5.96 -22.30 -11.16
C PRO A 208 -6.03 -20.98 -11.89
N VAL A 209 -6.69 -21.00 -13.06
CA VAL A 209 -7.06 -19.77 -13.77
C VAL A 209 -8.11 -19.00 -12.95
N ILE A 210 -7.84 -17.73 -12.67
CA ILE A 210 -8.75 -16.82 -11.94
C ILE A 210 -9.60 -16.05 -12.94
N GLU A 211 -8.98 -15.50 -13.96
CA GLU A 211 -9.62 -14.83 -15.11
C GLU A 211 -8.82 -15.17 -16.38
N PRO A 212 -9.40 -15.03 -17.58
CA PRO A 212 -8.66 -15.27 -18.83
C PRO A 212 -7.35 -14.48 -18.87
N GLY A 213 -6.24 -15.18 -19.02
CA GLY A 213 -4.89 -14.60 -19.04
C GLY A 213 -4.20 -14.47 -17.68
N THR A 214 -4.88 -14.71 -16.55
CA THR A 214 -4.28 -14.67 -15.21
C THR A 214 -4.56 -15.93 -14.41
N ARG A 215 -3.57 -16.36 -13.65
CA ARG A 215 -3.66 -17.47 -12.71
C ARG A 215 -3.51 -16.98 -11.26
N ARG A 216 -3.85 -17.85 -10.31
CA ARG A 216 -3.81 -17.52 -8.88
C ARG A 216 -2.47 -16.94 -8.43
N GLN A 217 -1.36 -17.49 -8.88
CA GLN A 217 -0.03 -17.05 -8.45
C GLN A 217 0.43 -15.76 -9.15
N ASP A 218 -0.25 -15.31 -10.19
CA ASP A 218 -0.02 -14.00 -10.80
C ASP A 218 -0.68 -12.86 -10.02
N CYS A 219 -1.62 -13.18 -9.12
CA CYS A 219 -2.43 -12.18 -8.41
C CYS A 219 -1.82 -11.84 -7.05
N GLY A 220 -1.81 -10.55 -6.72
CA GLY A 220 -1.55 -10.07 -5.36
C GLY A 220 -2.63 -10.53 -4.38
N GLN A 221 -2.27 -10.65 -3.11
CA GLN A 221 -3.21 -11.10 -2.08
C GLN A 221 -3.92 -9.90 -1.44
N ILE A 222 -5.18 -10.10 -1.03
CA ILE A 222 -5.91 -9.16 -0.19
C ILE A 222 -5.19 -9.04 1.16
N THR A 223 -4.84 -7.83 1.56
CA THR A 223 -3.92 -7.57 2.67
C THR A 223 -4.39 -6.37 3.48
N ASP A 224 -4.25 -6.44 4.81
CA ASP A 224 -4.29 -5.27 5.67
C ASP A 224 -2.88 -4.75 5.89
N GLY A 225 -2.74 -3.45 6.03
CA GLY A 225 -1.47 -2.90 6.45
C GLY A 225 -1.35 -1.40 6.29
N GLY A 226 -0.31 -0.89 6.90
CA GLY A 226 0.10 0.51 6.80
C GLY A 226 1.60 0.64 6.71
N CYS A 227 2.00 1.75 6.12
CA CYS A 227 3.39 2.14 6.02
C CYS A 227 3.47 3.66 6.16
N ALA A 228 4.40 4.14 6.97
CA ALA A 228 4.61 5.57 7.13
C ALA A 228 6.09 5.92 7.00
N MET A 229 6.35 7.16 6.59
CA MET A 229 7.69 7.75 6.56
C MET A 229 7.66 9.21 6.99
N VAL A 230 8.76 9.67 7.55
CA VAL A 230 9.00 11.09 7.80
C VAL A 230 9.92 11.62 6.71
N VAL A 231 9.46 12.65 6.00
CA VAL A 231 10.23 13.36 4.98
C VAL A 231 10.55 14.77 5.43
N ALA A 232 11.73 15.26 5.13
CA ALA A 232 12.19 16.54 5.62
C ALA A 232 13.02 17.32 4.60
N SER A 233 13.07 18.66 4.79
CA SER A 233 14.01 19.53 4.11
C SER A 233 15.44 19.28 4.57
N ALA A 234 16.41 19.70 3.75
CA ALA A 234 17.84 19.67 4.14
C ALA A 234 18.11 20.47 5.42
N ARG A 235 17.42 21.60 5.64
CA ARG A 235 17.55 22.41 6.84
C ARG A 235 17.16 21.61 8.08
N PHE A 236 16.00 20.97 8.09
CA PHE A 236 15.53 20.18 9.22
C PHE A 236 16.44 18.96 9.50
N ALA A 237 16.87 18.27 8.43
CA ALA A 237 17.74 17.10 8.56
C ALA A 237 19.13 17.46 9.14
N GLN A 238 19.66 18.67 8.87
CA GLN A 238 20.93 19.13 9.40
C GLN A 238 20.84 19.65 10.84
N GLU A 239 19.75 20.39 11.16
CA GLU A 239 19.52 20.92 12.52
C GLU A 239 19.24 19.80 13.51
N GLY A 240 18.65 18.71 13.08
CA GLY A 240 18.39 17.53 13.89
C GLY A 240 19.61 16.72 14.27
N SER A 241 20.82 17.16 13.91
CA SER A 241 22.13 16.52 14.20
C SER A 241 22.04 15.02 14.50
N LEU A 242 21.51 14.28 13.58
CA LEU A 242 21.70 12.83 13.61
C LEU A 242 23.18 12.61 13.27
N GLU A 243 24.01 12.40 14.29
CA GLU A 243 25.29 11.76 14.09
C GLU A 243 24.99 10.42 13.39
N ILE A 244 25.23 10.41 12.07
CA ILE A 244 25.16 9.20 11.24
C ILE A 244 26.44 8.42 11.43
#